data_265adfd32f35c09991f2ddce8d1ea00b
#
_entry.id   265adfd32f35c09991f2ddce8d1ea00b
#
_cell.length_a   1.000
_cell.length_b   1.000
_cell.length_c   1.000
_cell.angle_alpha   90.00
_cell.angle_beta   90.00
_cell.angle_gamma   90.00
#
_symmetry.space_group_name_H-M   'P 1'
#
loop_
_entity.id
_entity.type
_entity.pdbx_description
1 polymer ?
#
loop_
_entity_poly.entity_id
_entity_poly.type
_entity_poly.pdbx_seq_one_letter_code
_entity_poly.pdbx_strand_id
1 'polypeptide(L)'
;MPTSAGPLAARLAPHVAVLHQDPETATSLINGLVALAQTYRERLAERSIEPLTERTSYLITYADAITRPGELPLATLDQVAREVIGDAISDIHLLPMFPWTSDDGFSVVDHRQINPDLGDWPDVASLLGHHRLMFDFVANHISSSSPWFTRWLEGDPAVADYIATRPDGFDASRVVRPRTSPLFHPFTRPDGTSVDVWTTFSADQVDVNAANPATLLDLTDVLLGYLAAGADTVRLDAIGYLWKESGTTCLHLPGTHAIIKIWRAILDDIAPAARLLTETNVPHRDNVTYFGDGSDEAHMVYQFALPP
;
A
#
# COMPACT_ATOMS: atom_id res chain seq x y z
N MET A 1 6.36 -34.37 11.82
CA MET A 1 5.04 -34.50 11.19
C MET A 1 4.74 -33.13 10.59
N PRO A 2 4.37 -33.00 9.30
CA PRO A 2 3.96 -31.72 8.81
C PRO A 2 2.67 -31.30 9.57
N THR A 3 2.73 -30.18 10.26
CA THR A 3 1.54 -29.53 10.85
C THR A 3 0.57 -29.24 9.70
N SER A 4 -0.67 -29.73 9.80
CA SER A 4 -1.70 -29.41 8.80
C SER A 4 -1.76 -27.88 8.67
N ALA A 5 -1.59 -27.35 7.46
CA ALA A 5 -1.72 -25.93 7.20
C ALA A 5 -3.09 -25.47 7.71
N GLY A 6 -3.08 -24.42 8.54
CA GLY A 6 -4.33 -23.83 9.05
C GLY A 6 -5.17 -23.24 7.88
N PRO A 7 -6.47 -22.93 8.11
CA PRO A 7 -7.36 -22.46 7.06
C PRO A 7 -6.79 -21.27 6.24
N LEU A 8 -6.16 -20.30 6.89
CA LEU A 8 -5.54 -19.16 6.21
C LEU A 8 -4.36 -19.59 5.34
N ALA A 9 -3.46 -20.46 5.84
CA ALA A 9 -2.32 -20.95 5.07
C ALA A 9 -2.75 -21.67 3.76
N ALA A 10 -3.85 -22.43 3.82
CA ALA A 10 -4.40 -23.09 2.64
C ALA A 10 -4.95 -22.08 1.60
N ARG A 11 -5.52 -20.96 2.05
CA ARG A 11 -6.00 -19.86 1.17
C ARG A 11 -4.83 -19.09 0.56
N LEU A 12 -3.74 -18.89 1.29
CA LEU A 12 -2.55 -18.17 0.81
C LEU A 12 -1.73 -18.98 -0.21
N ALA A 13 -1.68 -20.30 -0.04
CA ALA A 13 -0.78 -21.17 -0.82
C ALA A 13 -0.88 -21.01 -2.35
N PRO A 14 -2.06 -20.98 -3.01
CA PRO A 14 -2.14 -20.83 -4.45
C PRO A 14 -1.61 -19.47 -4.93
N HIS A 15 -1.74 -18.41 -4.15
CA HIS A 15 -1.30 -17.07 -4.51
C HIS A 15 0.21 -16.90 -4.28
N VAL A 16 0.73 -17.44 -3.19
CA VAL A 16 2.18 -17.47 -2.93
C VAL A 16 2.91 -18.29 -3.99
N ALA A 17 2.32 -19.38 -4.49
CA ALA A 17 2.90 -20.19 -5.56
C ALA A 17 3.04 -19.45 -6.90
N VAL A 18 2.26 -18.40 -7.14
CA VAL A 18 2.44 -17.48 -8.29
C VAL A 18 3.70 -16.65 -8.13
N LEU A 19 4.03 -16.24 -6.91
CA LEU A 19 5.19 -15.39 -6.61
C LEU A 19 6.48 -16.19 -6.50
N HIS A 20 6.42 -17.36 -5.86
CA HIS A 20 7.59 -18.18 -5.54
C HIS A 20 7.34 -19.65 -5.87
N GLN A 21 8.11 -20.17 -6.82
CA GLN A 21 8.04 -21.59 -7.20
C GLN A 21 8.89 -22.48 -6.30
N ASP A 22 9.87 -21.92 -5.58
CA ASP A 22 10.66 -22.65 -4.60
C ASP A 22 9.82 -22.98 -3.36
N PRO A 23 9.64 -24.28 -3.00
CA PRO A 23 8.75 -24.69 -1.90
C PRO A 23 9.19 -24.21 -0.53
N GLU A 24 10.49 -24.03 -0.29
CA GLU A 24 11.01 -23.57 1.00
C GLU A 24 10.69 -22.08 1.19
N THR A 25 10.97 -21.25 0.20
CA THR A 25 10.62 -19.82 0.18
C THR A 25 9.11 -19.62 0.31
N ALA A 26 8.31 -20.36 -0.47
CA ALA A 26 6.85 -20.28 -0.41
C ALA A 26 6.31 -20.64 0.99
N THR A 27 6.81 -21.73 1.59
CA THR A 27 6.41 -22.16 2.94
C THR A 27 6.80 -21.12 3.99
N SER A 28 8.01 -20.58 3.91
CA SER A 28 8.50 -19.54 4.82
C SER A 28 7.63 -18.28 4.75
N LEU A 29 7.31 -17.81 3.54
CA LEU A 29 6.46 -16.64 3.34
C LEU A 29 5.04 -16.88 3.89
N ILE A 30 4.43 -18.02 3.61
CA ILE A 30 3.10 -18.38 4.14
C ILE A 30 3.11 -18.35 5.67
N ASN A 31 4.12 -18.95 6.30
CA ASN A 31 4.25 -18.97 7.76
C ASN A 31 4.41 -17.55 8.32
N GLY A 32 5.21 -16.70 7.68
CA GLY A 32 5.37 -15.29 8.05
C GLY A 32 4.06 -14.51 7.96
N LEU A 33 3.32 -14.65 6.86
CA LEU A 33 2.01 -14.00 6.66
C LEU A 33 0.97 -14.48 7.69
N VAL A 34 0.92 -15.76 8.00
CA VAL A 34 0.03 -16.32 9.03
C VAL A 34 0.40 -15.79 10.42
N ALA A 35 1.68 -15.76 10.77
CA ALA A 35 2.14 -15.22 12.05
C ALA A 35 1.79 -13.73 12.18
N LEU A 36 2.01 -12.97 11.11
CA LEU A 36 1.67 -11.55 11.07
C LEU A 36 0.15 -11.32 11.24
N ALA A 37 -0.69 -12.07 10.52
CA ALA A 37 -2.13 -12.03 10.68
C ALA A 37 -2.56 -12.33 12.13
N GLN A 38 -1.93 -13.30 12.78
CA GLN A 38 -2.21 -13.62 14.18
C GLN A 38 -1.88 -12.47 15.13
N THR A 39 -0.79 -11.73 14.88
CA THR A 39 -0.40 -10.55 15.68
C THR A 39 -1.47 -9.46 15.69
N TYR A 40 -2.16 -9.29 14.58
CA TYR A 40 -3.19 -8.25 14.43
C TYR A 40 -4.61 -8.73 14.75
N ARG A 41 -4.85 -10.04 14.84
CA ARG A 41 -6.19 -10.63 14.97
C ARG A 41 -7.00 -10.04 16.13
N GLU A 42 -6.44 -9.94 17.33
CA GLU A 42 -7.16 -9.43 18.50
C GLU A 42 -7.52 -7.94 18.32
N ARG A 43 -6.61 -7.15 17.75
CA ARG A 43 -6.82 -5.71 17.53
C ARG A 43 -7.87 -5.42 16.47
N LEU A 44 -8.06 -6.31 15.50
CA LEU A 44 -8.97 -6.15 14.37
C LEU A 44 -10.32 -6.88 14.57
N ALA A 45 -10.39 -7.87 15.45
CA ALA A 45 -11.58 -8.71 15.66
C ALA A 45 -12.80 -7.94 16.17
N GLU A 46 -12.59 -6.86 16.94
CA GLU A 46 -13.66 -6.06 17.54
C GLU A 46 -14.23 -4.99 16.62
N ARG A 47 -13.62 -4.81 15.44
CA ARG A 47 -14.04 -3.77 14.51
C ARG A 47 -15.29 -4.18 13.73
N SER A 48 -16.37 -3.43 13.92
CA SER A 48 -17.56 -3.49 13.09
C SER A 48 -17.53 -2.33 12.10
N ILE A 49 -17.49 -2.63 10.81
CA ILE A 49 -17.57 -1.62 9.74
C ILE A 49 -18.91 -1.82 9.03
N GLU A 50 -19.70 -0.75 8.95
CA GLU A 50 -20.98 -0.80 8.26
C GLU A 50 -20.81 -1.10 6.76
N PRO A 51 -21.72 -1.87 6.14
CA PRO A 51 -21.71 -2.10 4.70
C PRO A 51 -21.79 -0.79 3.92
N LEU A 52 -21.28 -0.81 2.68
CA LEU A 52 -21.52 0.27 1.72
C LEU A 52 -23.01 0.31 1.37
N THR A 53 -23.57 1.50 1.36
CA THR A 53 -24.98 1.75 0.98
C THR A 53 -25.05 2.94 0.02
N GLU A 54 -26.25 3.25 -0.46
CA GLU A 54 -26.51 4.46 -1.27
C GLU A 54 -26.23 5.77 -0.51
N ARG A 55 -26.04 5.71 0.81
CA ARG A 55 -25.68 6.85 1.65
C ARG A 55 -24.18 6.99 1.86
N THR A 56 -23.40 6.01 1.43
CA THR A 56 -21.93 6.07 1.56
C THR A 56 -21.39 7.14 0.62
N SER A 57 -20.71 8.11 1.19
CA SER A 57 -20.08 9.22 0.46
C SER A 57 -18.70 9.50 1.05
N TYR A 58 -17.74 9.77 0.17
CA TYR A 58 -16.36 10.04 0.55
C TYR A 58 -16.02 11.51 0.31
N LEU A 59 -15.50 12.17 1.35
CA LEU A 59 -14.74 13.41 1.20
C LEU A 59 -13.27 13.04 1.01
N ILE A 60 -12.70 13.36 -0.14
CA ILE A 60 -11.27 13.22 -0.40
C ILE A 60 -10.60 14.54 -0.01
N THR A 61 -9.65 14.49 0.90
CA THR A 61 -8.98 15.69 1.40
C THR A 61 -7.57 15.39 1.87
N TYR A 62 -6.68 16.38 1.76
CA TYR A 62 -5.46 16.43 2.53
C TYR A 62 -5.76 16.86 3.97
N ALA A 63 -4.92 16.46 4.91
CA ALA A 63 -5.05 16.85 6.30
C ALA A 63 -4.94 18.38 6.50
N ASP A 64 -4.16 19.05 5.64
CA ASP A 64 -3.91 20.48 5.65
C ASP A 64 -4.74 21.30 4.63
N ALA A 65 -5.75 20.67 4.02
CA ALA A 65 -6.67 21.39 3.12
C ALA A 65 -7.39 22.56 3.81
N ILE A 66 -7.56 22.47 5.12
CA ILE A 66 -8.11 23.52 5.98
C ILE A 66 -7.16 23.72 7.17
N THR A 67 -6.68 24.94 7.32
CA THR A 67 -5.74 25.27 8.40
C THR A 67 -6.25 26.44 9.25
N ARG A 68 -5.84 26.46 10.50
CA ARG A 68 -6.11 27.55 11.44
C ARG A 68 -4.82 27.96 12.14
N PRO A 69 -4.52 29.26 12.27
CA PRO A 69 -3.30 29.72 12.94
C PRO A 69 -3.19 29.17 14.36
N GLY A 70 -2.05 28.51 14.66
CA GLY A 70 -1.77 28.00 16.00
C GLY A 70 -2.37 26.62 16.31
N GLU A 71 -3.00 25.98 15.36
CA GLU A 71 -3.52 24.60 15.47
C GLU A 71 -2.84 23.67 14.45
N LEU A 72 -2.71 22.40 14.82
CA LEU A 72 -2.28 21.37 13.86
C LEU A 72 -3.39 21.07 12.85
N PRO A 73 -3.07 20.83 11.58
CA PRO A 73 -4.05 20.62 10.52
C PRO A 73 -5.07 19.53 10.81
N LEU A 74 -4.65 18.36 11.29
CA LEU A 74 -5.57 17.26 11.62
C LEU A 74 -6.59 17.63 12.71
N ALA A 75 -6.18 18.40 13.73
CA ALA A 75 -7.10 18.90 14.76
C ALA A 75 -8.13 19.89 14.17
N THR A 76 -7.69 20.79 13.29
CA THR A 76 -8.59 21.71 12.57
C THR A 76 -9.55 20.93 11.66
N LEU A 77 -9.06 19.92 10.94
CA LEU A 77 -9.90 19.07 10.07
C LEU A 77 -10.95 18.32 10.88
N ASP A 78 -10.58 17.73 12.04
CA ASP A 78 -11.52 17.06 12.94
C ASP A 78 -12.64 18.01 13.41
N GLN A 79 -12.30 19.22 13.81
CA GLN A 79 -13.32 20.21 14.21
C GLN A 79 -14.25 20.55 13.04
N VAL A 80 -13.74 20.78 11.83
CA VAL A 80 -14.56 21.09 10.64
C VAL A 80 -15.41 19.87 10.26
N ALA A 81 -14.86 18.67 10.33
CA ALA A 81 -15.61 17.44 10.07
C ALA A 81 -16.82 17.31 11.01
N ARG A 82 -16.65 17.56 12.31
CA ARG A 82 -17.74 17.50 13.29
C ARG A 82 -18.76 18.61 13.16
N GLU A 83 -18.30 19.86 13.03
CA GLU A 83 -19.16 21.03 13.19
C GLU A 83 -19.81 21.48 11.88
N VAL A 84 -19.15 21.24 10.75
CA VAL A 84 -19.59 21.75 9.42
C VAL A 84 -20.06 20.61 8.52
N ILE A 85 -19.30 19.53 8.43
CA ILE A 85 -19.60 18.39 7.54
C ILE A 85 -20.69 17.51 8.17
N GLY A 86 -20.54 17.14 9.46
CA GLY A 86 -21.48 16.30 10.19
C GLY A 86 -21.85 15.05 9.37
N ASP A 87 -23.13 14.67 9.42
CA ASP A 87 -23.65 13.46 8.78
C ASP A 87 -23.83 13.60 7.25
N ALA A 88 -23.45 14.72 6.64
CA ALA A 88 -23.57 14.90 5.19
C ALA A 88 -22.60 14.01 4.40
N ILE A 89 -21.46 13.66 5.00
CA ILE A 89 -20.44 12.76 4.47
C ILE A 89 -20.21 11.62 5.47
N SER A 90 -20.21 10.39 5.01
CA SER A 90 -20.03 9.21 5.87
C SER A 90 -18.57 8.83 6.07
N ASP A 91 -17.72 9.08 5.08
CA ASP A 91 -16.34 8.61 5.04
C ASP A 91 -15.38 9.73 4.62
N ILE A 92 -14.20 9.80 5.24
CA ILE A 92 -13.14 10.72 4.85
C ILE A 92 -11.97 9.91 4.29
N HIS A 93 -11.61 10.18 3.05
CA HIS A 93 -10.36 9.72 2.46
C HIS A 93 -9.28 10.74 2.78
N LEU A 94 -8.43 10.42 3.75
CA LEU A 94 -7.21 11.17 4.02
C LEU A 94 -6.15 10.78 3.01
N LEU A 95 -5.80 11.70 2.12
CA LEU A 95 -4.64 11.59 1.25
C LEU A 95 -3.37 11.48 2.09
N PRO A 96 -2.20 11.05 1.53
CA PRO A 96 -1.06 10.65 2.33
C PRO A 96 -0.70 11.67 3.42
N MET A 97 -0.78 11.21 4.67
CA MET A 97 -0.57 12.02 5.87
C MET A 97 0.76 11.70 6.57
N PHE A 98 1.59 10.89 5.93
CA PHE A 98 2.87 10.42 6.44
C PHE A 98 3.98 11.43 6.13
N PRO A 99 5.19 11.35 6.75
CA PRO A 99 6.33 12.14 6.32
C PRO A 99 6.67 11.83 4.85
N TRP A 100 6.90 12.86 4.05
CA TRP A 100 7.12 12.75 2.62
C TRP A 100 8.15 13.77 2.11
N THR A 101 8.65 13.59 0.89
CA THR A 101 9.65 14.48 0.27
C THR A 101 9.16 15.14 -1.02
N SER A 102 8.25 14.52 -1.74
CA SER A 102 7.73 15.05 -3.01
C SER A 102 6.37 14.45 -3.38
N ASP A 103 5.80 14.90 -4.51
CA ASP A 103 4.56 14.40 -5.11
C ASP A 103 3.37 14.49 -4.15
N ASP A 104 3.26 15.60 -3.40
CA ASP A 104 2.15 15.92 -2.50
C ASP A 104 1.79 14.77 -1.53
N GLY A 105 2.81 14.12 -0.96
CA GLY A 105 2.64 13.03 0.00
C GLY A 105 2.88 11.63 -0.57
N PHE A 106 2.88 11.46 -1.91
CA PHE A 106 3.06 10.14 -2.53
C PHE A 106 4.51 9.67 -2.64
N SER A 107 5.49 10.42 -2.14
CA SER A 107 6.87 9.97 -1.90
C SER A 107 7.09 9.79 -0.40
N VAL A 108 6.60 8.67 0.14
CA VAL A 108 6.51 8.41 1.59
C VAL A 108 7.87 8.08 2.16
N VAL A 109 8.27 8.79 3.22
CA VAL A 109 9.51 8.52 3.98
C VAL A 109 9.28 7.39 4.98
N ASP A 110 8.19 7.43 5.76
CA ASP A 110 7.86 6.42 6.76
C ASP A 110 6.34 6.23 6.83
N HIS A 111 5.86 5.04 6.48
CA HIS A 111 4.45 4.67 6.50
C HIS A 111 3.86 4.49 7.92
N ARG A 112 4.71 4.44 8.94
CA ARG A 112 4.29 4.16 10.32
C ARG A 112 4.15 5.40 11.20
N GLN A 113 4.52 6.57 10.67
CA GLN A 113 4.46 7.84 11.38
C GLN A 113 3.51 8.81 10.69
N ILE A 114 2.79 9.62 11.46
CA ILE A 114 2.12 10.79 10.92
C ILE A 114 3.16 11.90 10.75
N ASN A 115 3.03 12.69 9.68
CA ASN A 115 3.86 13.87 9.49
C ASN A 115 3.63 14.84 10.67
N PRO A 116 4.67 15.16 11.47
CA PRO A 116 4.52 15.99 12.67
C PRO A 116 4.00 17.40 12.39
N ASP A 117 4.12 17.89 11.15
CA ASP A 117 3.54 19.17 10.75
C ASP A 117 2.01 19.10 10.55
N LEU A 118 1.44 17.89 10.43
CA LEU A 118 0.01 17.65 10.28
C LEU A 118 -0.66 17.28 11.62
N GLY A 119 0.01 16.56 12.49
CA GLY A 119 -0.50 16.05 13.75
C GLY A 119 0.12 14.71 14.16
N ASP A 120 -0.65 13.89 14.85
CA ASP A 120 -0.24 12.57 15.29
C ASP A 120 -1.37 11.52 15.18
N TRP A 121 -1.10 10.26 15.60
CA TRP A 121 -2.11 9.20 15.58
C TRP A 121 -3.34 9.47 16.48
N PRO A 122 -3.22 10.08 17.67
CA PRO A 122 -4.36 10.59 18.44
C PRO A 122 -5.27 11.56 17.68
N ASP A 123 -4.73 12.46 16.87
CA ASP A 123 -5.54 13.37 16.05
C ASP A 123 -6.32 12.60 14.97
N VAL A 124 -5.70 11.60 14.34
CA VAL A 124 -6.39 10.69 13.40
C VAL A 124 -7.49 9.91 14.12
N ALA A 125 -7.22 9.42 15.33
CA ALA A 125 -8.20 8.69 16.13
C ALA A 125 -9.41 9.57 16.53
N SER A 126 -9.24 10.88 16.66
CA SER A 126 -10.35 11.83 16.91
C SER A 126 -11.32 11.85 15.73
N LEU A 127 -10.83 11.91 14.49
CA LEU A 127 -11.66 11.82 13.27
C LEU A 127 -12.47 10.52 13.21
N LEU A 128 -11.90 9.39 13.65
CA LEU A 128 -12.58 8.08 13.72
C LEU A 128 -13.79 8.08 14.65
N GLY A 129 -13.87 8.98 15.61
CA GLY A 129 -15.03 9.13 16.49
C GLY A 129 -16.29 9.56 15.77
N HIS A 130 -16.20 10.07 14.55
CA HIS A 130 -17.29 10.70 13.80
C HIS A 130 -17.43 10.21 12.35
N HIS A 131 -16.34 9.77 11.72
CA HIS A 131 -16.31 9.34 10.31
C HIS A 131 -15.53 8.05 10.15
N ARG A 132 -15.89 7.25 9.16
CA ARG A 132 -15.03 6.16 8.70
C ARG A 132 -13.87 6.75 7.90
N LEU A 133 -12.69 6.13 7.98
CA LEU A 133 -11.50 6.64 7.32
C LEU A 133 -10.99 5.70 6.22
N MET A 134 -10.53 6.30 5.15
CA MET A 134 -9.73 5.65 4.10
C MET A 134 -8.33 6.24 4.14
N PHE A 135 -7.31 5.36 4.13
CA PHE A 135 -5.90 5.76 4.04
C PHE A 135 -5.30 5.32 2.73
N ASP A 136 -4.35 6.11 2.22
CA ASP A 136 -3.53 5.74 1.08
C ASP A 136 -2.40 4.80 1.49
N PHE A 137 -2.28 3.69 0.77
CA PHE A 137 -1.14 2.81 0.87
C PHE A 137 -0.31 2.86 -0.41
N VAL A 138 0.75 3.65 -0.37
CA VAL A 138 1.74 3.77 -1.44
C VAL A 138 2.69 2.58 -1.35
N ALA A 139 2.26 1.43 -1.89
CA ALA A 139 2.98 0.16 -1.75
C ALA A 139 4.06 -0.05 -2.82
N ASN A 140 3.94 0.62 -3.98
CA ASN A 140 4.85 0.40 -5.10
C ASN A 140 6.22 1.05 -4.90
N HIS A 141 6.29 2.18 -4.20
CA HIS A 141 7.50 3.00 -4.07
C HIS A 141 7.55 3.73 -2.73
N ILE A 142 8.73 4.19 -2.38
CA ILE A 142 9.01 4.98 -1.18
C ILE A 142 9.91 6.16 -1.55
N SER A 143 10.01 7.15 -0.67
CA SER A 143 10.96 8.24 -0.83
C SER A 143 12.42 7.72 -0.84
N SER A 144 13.26 8.35 -1.65
CA SER A 144 14.71 8.15 -1.60
C SER A 144 15.34 8.59 -0.25
N SER A 145 14.58 9.25 0.61
CA SER A 145 14.94 9.59 1.99
C SER A 145 14.38 8.61 3.04
N SER A 146 13.67 7.56 2.60
CA SER A 146 13.13 6.54 3.51
C SER A 146 14.25 5.78 4.24
N PRO A 147 14.05 5.41 5.53
CA PRO A 147 14.96 4.53 6.25
C PRO A 147 15.20 3.17 5.56
N TRP A 148 14.23 2.65 4.82
CA TRP A 148 14.43 1.42 4.04
C TRP A 148 15.44 1.64 2.92
N PHE A 149 15.33 2.75 2.19
CA PHE A 149 16.24 3.05 1.10
C PHE A 149 17.65 3.42 1.59
N THR A 150 17.75 4.26 2.62
CA THR A 150 19.06 4.68 3.16
C THR A 150 19.83 3.50 3.74
N ARG A 151 19.19 2.63 4.52
CA ARG A 151 19.80 1.41 5.05
C ARG A 151 20.21 0.44 3.93
N TRP A 152 19.35 0.28 2.91
CA TRP A 152 19.67 -0.54 1.75
C TRP A 152 20.89 0.01 0.98
N LEU A 153 20.95 1.33 0.77
CA LEU A 153 22.06 1.97 0.08
C LEU A 153 23.37 1.82 0.86
N GLU A 154 23.31 1.84 2.19
CA GLU A 154 24.42 1.60 3.11
C GLU A 154 24.84 0.13 3.18
N GLY A 155 24.09 -0.78 2.58
CA GLY A 155 24.39 -2.23 2.55
C GLY A 155 23.97 -3.01 3.78
N ASP A 156 22.94 -2.51 4.53
CA ASP A 156 22.39 -3.24 5.65
C ASP A 156 21.77 -4.57 5.19
N PRO A 157 22.26 -5.73 5.68
CA PRO A 157 21.79 -7.05 5.25
C PRO A 157 20.31 -7.30 5.58
N ALA A 158 19.74 -6.61 6.56
CA ALA A 158 18.34 -6.78 6.95
C ALA A 158 17.36 -6.27 5.88
N VAL A 159 17.83 -5.40 4.98
CA VAL A 159 17.02 -4.81 3.89
C VAL A 159 17.68 -5.01 2.52
N ALA A 160 18.57 -6.00 2.38
CA ALA A 160 19.44 -6.18 1.20
C ALA A 160 18.69 -6.19 -0.14
N ASP A 161 17.50 -6.79 -0.19
CA ASP A 161 16.72 -6.96 -1.41
C ASP A 161 15.40 -6.19 -1.39
N TYR A 162 15.30 -5.11 -0.58
CA TYR A 162 14.05 -4.34 -0.43
C TYR A 162 13.77 -3.45 -1.64
N ILE A 163 14.78 -3.01 -2.34
CA ILE A 163 14.68 -2.03 -3.41
C ILE A 163 14.80 -2.70 -4.78
N ALA A 164 13.92 -2.34 -5.70
CA ALA A 164 13.98 -2.81 -7.07
C ALA A 164 15.15 -2.13 -7.79
N THR A 165 16.06 -2.94 -8.32
CA THR A 165 17.20 -2.48 -9.10
C THR A 165 17.09 -2.96 -10.54
N ARG A 166 17.99 -2.53 -11.40
CA ARG A 166 18.12 -3.05 -12.75
C ARG A 166 18.98 -4.33 -12.75
N PRO A 167 18.41 -5.52 -12.91
CA PRO A 167 19.22 -6.73 -13.06
C PRO A 167 19.98 -6.74 -14.38
N ASP A 168 21.13 -7.40 -14.43
CA ASP A 168 21.89 -7.62 -15.64
C ASP A 168 21.01 -8.33 -16.70
N GLY A 169 21.00 -7.78 -17.92
CA GLY A 169 20.22 -8.33 -19.02
C GLY A 169 18.71 -8.12 -18.92
N PHE A 170 18.22 -7.30 -17.98
CA PHE A 170 16.78 -6.99 -17.88
C PHE A 170 16.29 -6.26 -19.13
N ASP A 171 15.29 -6.86 -19.81
CA ASP A 171 14.63 -6.25 -20.97
C ASP A 171 13.48 -5.34 -20.52
N ALA A 172 13.73 -4.03 -20.52
CA ALA A 172 12.76 -3.00 -20.18
C ALA A 172 12.02 -2.42 -21.41
N SER A 173 12.21 -2.98 -22.60
CA SER A 173 11.70 -2.39 -23.85
C SER A 173 10.17 -2.30 -23.93
N ARG A 174 9.46 -3.13 -23.16
CA ARG A 174 7.99 -3.20 -23.13
C ARG A 174 7.37 -2.55 -21.87
N VAL A 175 8.19 -2.07 -20.94
CA VAL A 175 7.69 -1.49 -19.67
C VAL A 175 6.81 -0.28 -19.95
N VAL A 176 5.59 -0.32 -19.45
CA VAL A 176 4.65 0.80 -19.50
C VAL A 176 5.08 1.87 -18.48
N ARG A 177 5.14 3.11 -18.95
CA ARG A 177 5.66 4.21 -18.15
C ARG A 177 4.62 5.31 -18.01
N PRO A 178 4.24 5.66 -16.76
CA PRO A 178 3.27 6.73 -16.50
C PRO A 178 3.90 8.12 -16.62
N ARG A 179 5.24 8.21 -16.64
CA ARG A 179 6.01 9.46 -16.69
C ARG A 179 7.06 9.41 -17.79
N THR A 180 7.54 10.58 -18.21
CA THR A 180 8.62 10.75 -19.21
C THR A 180 10.03 10.71 -18.61
N SER A 181 10.14 10.75 -17.27
CA SER A 181 11.43 10.64 -16.56
C SER A 181 12.13 9.30 -16.85
N PRO A 182 13.44 9.15 -16.70
CA PRO A 182 14.13 7.86 -16.82
C PRO A 182 13.52 6.79 -15.90
N LEU A 183 13.42 5.52 -16.38
CA LEU A 183 12.93 4.40 -15.58
C LEU A 183 13.91 4.01 -14.46
N PHE A 184 15.19 4.21 -14.72
CA PHE A 184 16.26 3.92 -13.76
C PHE A 184 17.03 5.19 -13.49
N HIS A 185 17.33 5.42 -12.21
CA HIS A 185 18.22 6.50 -11.78
C HIS A 185 19.41 5.91 -11.03
N PRO A 186 20.64 6.43 -11.29
CA PRO A 186 21.83 5.99 -10.58
C PRO A 186 21.87 6.59 -9.17
N PHE A 187 22.15 5.74 -8.19
CA PHE A 187 22.45 6.14 -6.81
C PHE A 187 23.85 5.66 -6.43
N THR A 188 24.56 6.47 -5.64
CA THR A 188 25.93 6.17 -5.23
C THR A 188 25.94 5.58 -3.83
N ARG A 189 26.50 4.40 -3.66
CA ARG A 189 26.74 3.75 -2.37
C ARG A 189 27.89 4.43 -1.61
N PRO A 190 28.00 4.24 -0.28
CA PRO A 190 29.11 4.80 0.51
C PRO A 190 30.50 4.38 0.03
N ASP A 191 30.63 3.22 -0.59
CA ASP A 191 31.89 2.73 -1.16
C ASP A 191 32.27 3.36 -2.53
N GLY A 192 31.42 4.28 -3.03
CA GLY A 192 31.57 4.96 -4.30
C GLY A 192 31.07 4.19 -5.52
N THR A 193 30.51 2.99 -5.36
CA THR A 193 29.88 2.25 -6.45
C THR A 193 28.51 2.85 -6.80
N SER A 194 28.14 2.77 -8.09
CA SER A 194 26.84 3.22 -8.57
C SER A 194 25.92 2.04 -8.79
N VAL A 195 24.62 2.21 -8.43
CA VAL A 195 23.57 1.23 -8.67
C VAL A 195 22.39 1.90 -9.35
N ASP A 196 21.89 1.29 -10.43
CA ASP A 196 20.68 1.74 -11.12
C ASP A 196 19.44 1.23 -10.36
N VAL A 197 18.70 2.17 -9.77
CA VAL A 197 17.47 1.90 -9.01
C VAL A 197 16.25 2.13 -9.90
N TRP A 198 15.27 1.27 -9.80
CA TRP A 198 13.99 1.40 -10.48
C TRP A 198 13.16 2.55 -9.87
N THR A 199 12.67 3.42 -10.73
CA THR A 199 11.94 4.63 -10.35
C THR A 199 10.80 4.86 -11.34
N THR A 200 9.68 4.19 -11.12
CA THR A 200 8.53 4.22 -12.04
C THR A 200 8.03 5.65 -12.28
N PHE A 201 8.00 6.49 -11.25
CA PHE A 201 7.41 7.83 -11.29
C PHE A 201 8.45 8.95 -11.34
N SER A 202 9.35 9.02 -10.36
CA SER A 202 10.38 10.06 -10.29
C SER A 202 11.63 9.55 -9.60
N ALA A 203 12.74 10.30 -9.70
CA ALA A 203 14.00 9.93 -9.05
C ALA A 203 13.89 9.84 -7.52
N ASP A 204 12.94 10.55 -6.92
CA ASP A 204 12.69 10.49 -5.46
C ASP A 204 11.78 9.33 -5.05
N GLN A 205 11.03 8.76 -5.98
CA GLN A 205 10.12 7.64 -5.74
C GLN A 205 10.78 6.33 -6.17
N VAL A 206 11.54 5.72 -5.25
CA VAL A 206 12.26 4.47 -5.51
C VAL A 206 11.35 3.27 -5.33
N ASP A 207 11.27 2.41 -6.35
CA ASP A 207 10.37 1.26 -6.33
C ASP A 207 10.88 0.18 -5.37
N VAL A 208 9.96 -0.39 -4.60
CA VAL A 208 10.27 -1.53 -3.73
C VAL A 208 10.28 -2.84 -4.51
N ASN A 209 11.04 -3.81 -4.02
CA ASN A 209 11.09 -5.16 -4.57
C ASN A 209 10.04 -6.05 -3.88
N ALA A 210 8.82 -6.04 -4.36
CA ALA A 210 7.74 -6.87 -3.81
C ALA A 210 7.93 -8.38 -4.05
N ALA A 211 8.88 -8.77 -4.90
CA ALA A 211 9.27 -10.17 -5.08
C ALA A 211 10.13 -10.70 -3.91
N ASN A 212 10.71 -9.83 -3.10
CA ASN A 212 11.41 -10.26 -1.89
C ASN A 212 10.38 -10.57 -0.78
N PRO A 213 10.38 -11.81 -0.20
CA PRO A 213 9.48 -12.19 0.87
C PRO A 213 9.50 -11.26 2.09
N ALA A 214 10.67 -10.76 2.49
CA ALA A 214 10.79 -9.87 3.64
C ALA A 214 10.14 -8.50 3.34
N THR A 215 10.33 -7.95 2.15
CA THR A 215 9.65 -6.73 1.70
C THR A 215 8.12 -6.91 1.69
N LEU A 216 7.63 -8.03 1.17
CA LEU A 216 6.19 -8.31 1.14
C LEU A 216 5.60 -8.46 2.56
N LEU A 217 6.34 -9.06 3.50
CA LEU A 217 5.93 -9.11 4.91
C LEU A 217 5.84 -7.72 5.53
N ASP A 218 6.84 -6.86 5.30
CA ASP A 218 6.84 -5.49 5.82
C ASP A 218 5.72 -4.63 5.20
N LEU A 219 5.46 -4.76 3.89
CA LEU A 219 4.32 -4.12 3.23
C LEU A 219 2.98 -4.61 3.81
N THR A 220 2.88 -5.91 4.11
CA THR A 220 1.69 -6.47 4.75
C THR A 220 1.52 -5.95 6.17
N ASP A 221 2.62 -5.80 6.93
CA ASP A 221 2.61 -5.20 8.27
C ASP A 221 2.11 -3.73 8.24
N VAL A 222 2.56 -2.95 7.26
CA VAL A 222 2.07 -1.57 7.06
C VAL A 222 0.56 -1.57 6.80
N LEU A 223 0.07 -2.41 5.88
CA LEU A 223 -1.35 -2.53 5.56
C LEU A 223 -2.19 -2.87 6.80
N LEU A 224 -1.77 -3.88 7.57
CA LEU A 224 -2.47 -4.29 8.79
C LEU A 224 -2.35 -3.23 9.90
N GLY A 225 -1.23 -2.52 9.95
CA GLY A 225 -1.02 -1.38 10.83
C GLY A 225 -2.03 -0.26 10.57
N TYR A 226 -2.32 0.07 9.31
CA TYR A 226 -3.33 1.06 8.95
C TYR A 226 -4.73 0.67 9.41
N LEU A 227 -5.10 -0.60 9.19
CA LEU A 227 -6.37 -1.11 9.69
C LEU A 227 -6.43 -1.05 11.23
N ALA A 228 -5.35 -1.43 11.91
CA ALA A 228 -5.28 -1.38 13.37
C ALA A 228 -5.26 0.07 13.92
N ALA A 229 -4.80 1.04 13.13
CA ALA A 229 -4.87 2.46 13.43
C ALA A 229 -6.24 3.09 13.11
N GLY A 230 -7.15 2.32 12.49
CA GLY A 230 -8.52 2.74 12.31
C GLY A 230 -9.02 2.87 10.87
N ALA A 231 -8.19 2.65 9.85
CA ALA A 231 -8.69 2.66 8.49
C ALA A 231 -9.79 1.60 8.28
N ASP A 232 -10.90 1.99 7.69
CA ASP A 232 -11.98 1.10 7.26
C ASP A 232 -11.76 0.64 5.82
N THR A 233 -11.13 1.51 5.04
CA THR A 233 -10.75 1.25 3.66
C THR A 233 -9.29 1.63 3.46
N VAL A 234 -8.55 0.82 2.72
CA VAL A 234 -7.18 1.15 2.28
C VAL A 234 -7.18 1.27 0.77
N ARG A 235 -6.76 2.44 0.28
CA ARG A 235 -6.52 2.68 -1.14
C ARG A 235 -5.12 2.23 -1.49
N LEU A 236 -5.03 1.28 -2.41
CA LEU A 236 -3.76 0.76 -2.94
C LEU A 236 -3.32 1.67 -4.10
N ASP A 237 -2.45 2.62 -3.80
CA ASP A 237 -1.93 3.60 -4.76
C ASP A 237 -1.04 2.94 -5.80
N ALA A 238 -1.25 3.30 -7.07
CA ALA A 238 -0.43 2.86 -8.21
C ALA A 238 -0.14 1.34 -8.25
N ILE A 239 -1.03 0.53 -7.68
CA ILE A 239 -0.79 -0.89 -7.37
C ILE A 239 -0.45 -1.72 -8.61
N GLY A 240 -0.90 -1.30 -9.79
CA GLY A 240 -0.65 -1.98 -11.05
C GLY A 240 0.83 -2.19 -11.38
N TYR A 241 1.71 -1.36 -10.83
CA TYR A 241 3.16 -1.38 -11.09
C TYR A 241 3.96 -2.23 -10.10
N LEU A 242 3.33 -2.86 -9.10
CA LEU A 242 4.02 -3.48 -7.98
C LEU A 242 4.97 -4.63 -8.38
N TRP A 243 4.59 -5.45 -9.38
CA TRP A 243 5.41 -6.59 -9.83
C TRP A 243 6.23 -6.26 -11.07
N LYS A 244 7.53 -6.63 -11.07
CA LYS A 244 8.46 -6.38 -12.16
C LYS A 244 8.94 -7.72 -12.76
N GLU A 245 8.87 -7.84 -14.10
CA GLU A 245 9.30 -9.04 -14.82
C GLU A 245 9.88 -8.65 -16.18
N SER A 246 11.08 -9.18 -16.49
CA SER A 246 11.82 -8.88 -17.71
C SER A 246 11.02 -9.25 -18.97
N GLY A 247 11.05 -8.36 -19.98
CA GLY A 247 10.38 -8.57 -21.26
C GLY A 247 8.86 -8.39 -21.21
N THR A 248 8.31 -7.93 -20.08
CA THR A 248 6.87 -7.67 -19.90
C THR A 248 6.57 -6.17 -19.83
N THR A 249 5.29 -5.84 -19.68
CA THR A 249 4.83 -4.46 -19.47
C THR A 249 5.15 -3.92 -18.06
N CYS A 250 5.49 -4.78 -17.10
CA CYS A 250 5.58 -4.49 -15.67
C CYS A 250 4.35 -3.74 -15.15
N LEU A 251 3.18 -4.06 -15.70
CA LEU A 251 1.89 -3.49 -15.36
C LEU A 251 0.84 -4.59 -15.41
N HIS A 252 -0.01 -4.71 -14.39
CA HIS A 252 -1.08 -5.72 -14.27
C HIS A 252 -0.59 -7.17 -14.37
N LEU A 253 0.61 -7.44 -13.90
CA LEU A 253 1.17 -8.79 -13.96
C LEU A 253 0.52 -9.73 -12.94
N PRO A 254 0.53 -11.06 -13.21
CA PRO A 254 -0.02 -12.05 -12.29
C PRO A 254 0.50 -11.94 -10.86
N GLY A 255 1.77 -11.55 -10.68
CA GLY A 255 2.36 -11.30 -9.35
C GLY A 255 1.69 -10.15 -8.59
N THR A 256 1.31 -9.06 -9.28
CA THR A 256 0.55 -7.96 -8.67
C THR A 256 -0.81 -8.46 -8.16
N HIS A 257 -1.57 -9.16 -9.00
CA HIS A 257 -2.86 -9.74 -8.62
C HIS A 257 -2.74 -10.74 -7.47
N ALA A 258 -1.69 -11.57 -7.49
CA ALA A 258 -1.43 -12.53 -6.42
C ALA A 258 -1.19 -11.85 -5.06
N ILE A 259 -0.46 -10.73 -5.04
CA ILE A 259 -0.23 -9.97 -3.80
C ILE A 259 -1.56 -9.38 -3.27
N ILE A 260 -2.40 -8.83 -4.14
CA ILE A 260 -3.71 -8.30 -3.72
C ILE A 260 -4.59 -9.44 -3.17
N LYS A 261 -4.57 -10.62 -3.80
CA LYS A 261 -5.29 -11.82 -3.30
C LYS A 261 -4.76 -12.29 -1.95
N ILE A 262 -3.44 -12.22 -1.73
CA ILE A 262 -2.83 -12.51 -0.42
C ILE A 262 -3.39 -11.54 0.63
N TRP A 263 -3.34 -10.25 0.38
CA TRP A 263 -3.89 -9.25 1.30
C TRP A 263 -5.38 -9.44 1.53
N ARG A 264 -6.16 -9.68 0.47
CA ARG A 264 -7.59 -9.96 0.58
C ARG A 264 -7.85 -11.21 1.44
N ALA A 265 -7.14 -12.30 1.23
CA ALA A 265 -7.28 -13.53 2.01
C ALA A 265 -6.97 -13.32 3.50
N ILE A 266 -5.98 -12.46 3.81
CA ILE A 266 -5.68 -12.09 5.20
C ILE A 266 -6.82 -11.25 5.78
N LEU A 267 -7.26 -10.22 5.08
CA LEU A 267 -8.36 -9.37 5.56
C LEU A 267 -9.63 -10.16 5.82
N ASP A 268 -10.03 -11.03 4.91
CA ASP A 268 -11.22 -11.89 5.10
C ASP A 268 -11.12 -12.81 6.33
N ASP A 269 -9.90 -13.10 6.79
CA ASP A 269 -9.66 -13.97 7.95
C ASP A 269 -9.65 -13.21 9.28
N ILE A 270 -9.14 -11.97 9.31
CA ILE A 270 -8.92 -11.23 10.56
C ILE A 270 -9.64 -9.88 10.63
N ALA A 271 -10.07 -9.33 9.51
CA ALA A 271 -10.74 -8.03 9.39
C ALA A 271 -11.79 -8.04 8.27
N PRO A 272 -12.79 -8.94 8.27
CA PRO A 272 -13.67 -9.18 7.12
C PRO A 272 -14.55 -7.99 6.72
N ALA A 273 -14.64 -6.98 7.55
CA ALA A 273 -15.35 -5.75 7.25
C ALA A 273 -14.46 -4.70 6.56
N ALA A 274 -13.13 -4.83 6.64
CA ALA A 274 -12.19 -3.91 5.99
C ALA A 274 -12.23 -4.03 4.46
N ARG A 275 -11.91 -2.94 3.78
CA ARG A 275 -12.01 -2.86 2.32
C ARG A 275 -10.70 -2.48 1.67
N LEU A 276 -10.46 -3.02 0.49
CA LEU A 276 -9.39 -2.61 -0.41
C LEU A 276 -10.01 -1.87 -1.61
N LEU A 277 -9.43 -0.74 -1.97
CA LEU A 277 -9.71 0.02 -3.17
C LEU A 277 -8.43 0.08 -4.00
N THR A 278 -8.44 -0.34 -5.26
CA THR A 278 -7.27 -0.19 -6.14
C THR A 278 -7.33 1.12 -6.93
N GLU A 279 -6.18 1.77 -7.04
CA GLU A 279 -5.97 2.88 -7.95
C GLU A 279 -5.13 2.42 -9.14
N THR A 280 -5.78 2.38 -10.32
CA THR A 280 -5.15 2.06 -11.60
C THR A 280 -5.78 2.93 -12.68
N ASN A 281 -5.00 3.87 -13.21
CA ASN A 281 -5.46 4.73 -14.30
C ASN A 281 -5.22 4.05 -15.66
N VAL A 282 -6.08 3.11 -15.97
CA VAL A 282 -5.97 2.22 -17.14
C VAL A 282 -7.33 2.05 -17.83
N PRO A 283 -7.38 1.50 -19.05
CA PRO A 283 -8.65 1.20 -19.71
C PRO A 283 -9.56 0.35 -18.81
N HIS A 284 -10.86 0.61 -18.87
CA HIS A 284 -11.87 -0.05 -18.03
C HIS A 284 -11.74 -1.58 -17.99
N ARG A 285 -11.48 -2.22 -19.13
CA ARG A 285 -11.31 -3.68 -19.23
C ARG A 285 -10.18 -4.21 -18.33
N ASP A 286 -9.11 -3.43 -18.17
CA ASP A 286 -7.95 -3.81 -17.36
C ASP A 286 -8.19 -3.44 -15.90
N ASN A 287 -8.89 -2.32 -15.65
CA ASN A 287 -9.25 -1.86 -14.31
C ASN A 287 -10.16 -2.84 -13.57
N VAL A 288 -11.18 -3.39 -14.26
CA VAL A 288 -12.13 -4.34 -13.64
C VAL A 288 -11.51 -5.70 -13.30
N THR A 289 -10.32 -6.02 -13.83
CA THR A 289 -9.62 -7.27 -13.47
C THR A 289 -9.22 -7.31 -12.00
N TYR A 290 -9.10 -6.14 -11.34
CA TYR A 290 -8.78 -6.04 -9.93
C TYR A 290 -9.93 -6.41 -8.96
N PHE A 291 -11.11 -6.72 -9.48
CA PHE A 291 -12.13 -7.43 -8.70
C PHE A 291 -11.86 -8.94 -8.58
N GLY A 292 -10.91 -9.47 -9.39
CA GLY A 292 -10.63 -10.89 -9.47
C GLY A 292 -11.86 -11.67 -9.95
N ASP A 293 -12.27 -12.67 -9.19
CA ASP A 293 -13.54 -13.39 -9.41
C ASP A 293 -14.77 -12.69 -8.78
N GLY A 294 -14.58 -11.49 -8.24
CA GLY A 294 -15.57 -10.70 -7.51
C GLY A 294 -15.51 -10.87 -5.99
N SER A 295 -14.67 -11.77 -5.49
CA SER A 295 -14.56 -12.07 -4.06
C SER A 295 -13.12 -12.22 -3.54
N ASP A 296 -12.12 -12.30 -4.42
CA ASP A 296 -10.76 -12.68 -4.06
C ASP A 296 -9.69 -11.59 -4.22
N GLU A 297 -10.05 -10.40 -4.76
CA GLU A 297 -9.16 -9.24 -4.86
C GLU A 297 -9.78 -7.99 -4.20
N ALA A 298 -9.70 -6.83 -4.83
CA ALA A 298 -10.20 -5.58 -4.28
C ALA A 298 -11.74 -5.57 -4.19
N HIS A 299 -12.25 -4.85 -3.21
CA HIS A 299 -13.69 -4.62 -3.05
C HIS A 299 -14.18 -3.50 -3.96
N MET A 300 -13.29 -2.57 -4.30
CA MET A 300 -13.58 -1.39 -5.10
C MET A 300 -12.42 -1.10 -6.05
N VAL A 301 -12.71 -0.46 -7.16
CA VAL A 301 -11.72 0.06 -8.12
C VAL A 301 -12.05 1.51 -8.45
N TYR A 302 -11.04 2.38 -8.57
CA TYR A 302 -11.25 3.74 -9.06
C TYR A 302 -11.71 3.72 -10.52
N GLN A 303 -12.67 4.59 -10.83
CA GLN A 303 -13.21 4.69 -12.20
C GLN A 303 -12.91 6.08 -12.78
N PHE A 304 -11.77 6.20 -13.43
CA PHE A 304 -11.33 7.45 -14.07
C PHE A 304 -12.06 7.73 -15.41
N ALA A 305 -12.74 6.74 -15.98
CA ALA A 305 -13.44 6.90 -17.27
C ALA A 305 -14.84 7.49 -17.13
N LEU A 306 -15.34 7.71 -15.91
CA LEU A 306 -16.57 8.45 -15.72
C LEU A 306 -16.29 9.93 -16.01
N PRO A 307 -17.00 10.56 -16.95
CA PRO A 307 -16.88 12.00 -17.16
C PRO A 307 -17.34 12.74 -15.90
N PRO A 308 -16.74 13.90 -15.61
CA PRO A 308 -17.19 14.77 -14.53
C PRO A 308 -18.61 15.29 -14.79
#